data_05a39cf27e94976f29dae32cb585bb0d
#
_entry.id   05a39cf27e94976f29dae32cb585bb0d
#
_cell.length_a   1.000
_cell.length_b   1.000
_cell.length_c   1.000
_cell.angle_alpha   90.00
_cell.angle_beta   90.00
_cell.angle_gamma   90.00
#
_symmetry.space_group_name_H-M   'P 1'
#
loop_
_entity.id
_entity.type
_entity.pdbx_description
1 polymer ?
#
loop_
_entity_poly.entity_id
_entity_poly.type
_entity_poly.pdbx_seq_one_letter_code
_entity_poly.pdbx_strand_id
1 'polypeptide(L)'
;MAQASSLGLTVTVTGFTLLLAACSPATPSTNLADTIQSCAACHGENGVPTDPTMPVIWGQNRGYLLNQLHDFKIGHRKNEIMASIVEPLSRTDMEALATYFSQQKWPAIDQAADAKSEQVAINIIDTKQCTACHHDRFQGDTIRPRLAGQTVDYLLKTMQDFRSHERGTSLAMSSLLRDESDEDLTSLATYMASKKDAIAQK
;
A
#
# COMPACT_ATOMS: atom_id res chain seq x y z
N MET A 1 17.00 -67.75 -60.86
CA MET A 1 17.42 -66.35 -60.86
C MET A 1 16.27 -65.57 -60.31
N ALA A 2 16.35 -65.25 -59.04
CA ALA A 2 15.31 -64.41 -58.31
C ALA A 2 15.96 -63.13 -57.89
N GLN A 3 15.42 -61.99 -58.38
CA GLN A 3 15.86 -60.66 -57.98
C GLN A 3 15.06 -60.21 -56.75
N ALA A 4 15.75 -59.91 -55.71
CA ALA A 4 15.17 -59.27 -54.51
C ALA A 4 15.16 -57.75 -54.66
N SER A 5 13.96 -57.19 -54.65
CA SER A 5 13.76 -55.73 -54.63
C SER A 5 13.72 -55.23 -53.18
N SER A 6 14.68 -54.41 -52.77
CA SER A 6 14.69 -53.75 -51.47
C SER A 6 13.85 -52.47 -51.51
N LEU A 7 12.76 -52.45 -50.76
CA LEU A 7 12.02 -51.19 -50.48
C LEU A 7 12.76 -50.40 -49.37
N GLY A 8 13.27 -49.23 -49.72
CA GLY A 8 13.82 -48.30 -48.80
C GLY A 8 12.69 -47.46 -48.11
N LEU A 9 12.56 -47.61 -46.81
CA LEU A 9 11.62 -46.80 -46.00
C LEU A 9 12.29 -45.52 -45.58
N THR A 10 11.90 -44.40 -46.20
CA THR A 10 12.34 -43.05 -45.83
C THR A 10 11.48 -42.53 -44.66
N VAL A 11 12.08 -42.43 -43.48
CA VAL A 11 11.46 -41.81 -42.30
C VAL A 11 11.72 -40.30 -42.34
N THR A 12 10.71 -39.54 -42.65
CA THR A 12 10.72 -38.06 -42.54
C THR A 12 10.48 -37.66 -41.10
N VAL A 13 11.53 -37.17 -40.43
CA VAL A 13 11.43 -36.59 -39.09
C VAL A 13 10.95 -35.14 -39.24
N THR A 14 9.66 -34.90 -38.99
CA THR A 14 9.09 -33.56 -38.88
C THR A 14 9.51 -32.94 -37.54
N GLY A 15 10.49 -32.04 -37.60
CA GLY A 15 10.93 -31.26 -36.43
C GLY A 15 9.83 -30.33 -35.96
N PHE A 16 9.26 -30.61 -34.79
CA PHE A 16 8.31 -29.74 -34.11
C PHE A 16 9.09 -28.64 -33.37
N THR A 17 9.19 -27.48 -33.98
CA THR A 17 9.86 -26.31 -33.35
C THR A 17 8.94 -25.76 -32.27
N LEU A 18 9.29 -26.01 -31.01
CA LEU A 18 8.60 -25.40 -29.85
C LEU A 18 8.96 -23.91 -29.81
N LEU A 19 8.04 -23.02 -30.21
CA LEU A 19 8.18 -21.60 -29.97
C LEU A 19 7.99 -21.36 -28.47
N LEU A 20 9.08 -21.15 -27.74
CA LEU A 20 9.07 -20.59 -26.40
C LEU A 20 8.67 -19.11 -26.52
N ALA A 21 7.40 -18.81 -26.27
CA ALA A 21 6.94 -17.45 -26.08
C ALA A 21 7.66 -16.87 -24.86
N ALA A 22 8.69 -16.05 -25.09
CA ALA A 22 9.33 -15.30 -24.03
C ALA A 22 8.30 -14.29 -23.48
N CYS A 23 7.85 -14.49 -22.24
CA CYS A 23 7.09 -13.50 -21.49
C CYS A 23 8.03 -12.32 -21.22
N SER A 24 8.01 -11.31 -22.12
CA SER A 24 8.74 -10.06 -21.86
C SER A 24 8.07 -9.37 -20.68
N PRO A 25 8.82 -8.92 -19.66
CA PRO A 25 8.25 -8.10 -18.60
C PRO A 25 7.65 -6.83 -19.23
N ALA A 26 6.43 -6.49 -18.83
CA ALA A 26 5.78 -5.26 -19.29
C ALA A 26 6.62 -4.05 -18.84
N THR A 27 7.00 -3.20 -19.79
CA THR A 27 7.70 -1.95 -19.48
C THR A 27 6.73 -0.93 -18.90
N PRO A 28 7.14 -0.09 -17.92
CA PRO A 28 6.34 1.02 -17.44
C PRO A 28 5.89 1.93 -18.59
N SER A 29 4.65 2.42 -18.53
CA SER A 29 4.08 3.31 -19.54
C SER A 29 4.44 4.78 -19.31
N THR A 30 4.86 5.12 -18.09
CA THR A 30 5.23 6.47 -17.65
C THR A 30 6.71 6.53 -17.28
N ASN A 31 7.29 7.74 -17.32
CA ASN A 31 8.60 7.96 -16.73
C ASN A 31 8.49 7.87 -15.21
N LEU A 32 9.05 6.82 -14.63
CA LEU A 32 8.96 6.57 -13.19
C LEU A 32 9.50 7.74 -12.35
N ALA A 33 10.60 8.38 -12.78
CA ALA A 33 11.20 9.49 -12.05
C ALA A 33 10.26 10.71 -12.00
N ASP A 34 9.64 11.07 -13.11
CA ASP A 34 8.69 12.19 -13.18
C ASP A 34 7.44 11.90 -12.36
N THR A 35 6.99 10.64 -12.37
CA THR A 35 5.83 10.22 -11.58
C THR A 35 6.12 10.27 -10.08
N ILE A 36 7.31 9.82 -9.66
CA ILE A 36 7.77 9.93 -8.26
C ILE A 36 7.78 11.39 -7.82
N GLN A 37 8.31 12.29 -8.64
CA GLN A 37 8.34 13.72 -8.35
C GLN A 37 6.92 14.32 -8.21
N SER A 38 6.00 13.91 -9.06
CA SER A 38 4.59 14.31 -8.96
C SER A 38 3.94 13.84 -7.64
N CYS A 39 4.24 12.63 -7.17
CA CYS A 39 3.78 12.14 -5.88
C CYS A 39 4.41 12.95 -4.72
N ALA A 40 5.71 13.22 -4.81
CA ALA A 40 6.45 13.94 -3.79
C ALA A 40 5.98 15.39 -3.60
N ALA A 41 5.40 16.02 -4.62
CA ALA A 41 4.85 17.38 -4.52
C ALA A 41 3.82 17.54 -3.40
N CYS A 42 3.06 16.49 -3.10
CA CYS A 42 2.06 16.46 -2.01
C CYS A 42 2.53 15.63 -0.82
N HIS A 43 3.11 14.45 -1.08
CA HIS A 43 3.53 13.50 -0.04
C HIS A 43 4.92 13.83 0.54
N GLY A 44 5.55 14.91 0.09
CA GLY A 44 6.83 15.42 0.57
C GLY A 44 8.05 14.85 -0.17
N GLU A 45 8.96 15.73 -0.56
CA GLU A 45 10.22 15.34 -1.25
C GLU A 45 11.16 14.51 -0.36
N ASN A 46 11.01 14.63 0.95
CA ASN A 46 11.74 13.87 1.97
C ASN A 46 10.80 12.94 2.78
N GLY A 47 9.60 12.69 2.28
CA GLY A 47 8.57 11.85 2.89
C GLY A 47 7.73 12.54 3.96
N VAL A 48 8.03 13.79 4.36
CA VAL A 48 7.16 14.59 5.23
C VAL A 48 6.13 15.30 4.37
N PRO A 49 4.83 14.96 4.48
CA PRO A 49 3.80 15.56 3.66
C PRO A 49 3.73 17.08 3.78
N THR A 50 3.34 17.75 2.70
CA THR A 50 3.20 19.21 2.66
C THR A 50 1.97 19.71 3.44
N ASP A 51 1.02 18.82 3.68
CA ASP A 51 -0.20 19.06 4.44
C ASP A 51 -0.48 17.86 5.37
N PRO A 52 -0.86 18.05 6.65
CA PRO A 52 -1.05 16.97 7.62
C PRO A 52 -2.24 16.03 7.28
N THR A 53 -3.14 16.42 6.39
CA THR A 53 -4.22 15.57 5.90
C THR A 53 -3.74 14.56 4.83
N MET A 54 -2.54 14.76 4.29
CA MET A 54 -1.90 13.84 3.35
C MET A 54 -1.09 12.80 4.10
N PRO A 55 -1.07 11.54 3.64
CA PRO A 55 -0.32 10.49 4.31
C PRO A 55 1.18 10.52 4.00
N VAL A 56 1.96 10.09 4.99
CA VAL A 56 3.31 9.57 4.75
C VAL A 56 3.17 8.30 3.91
N ILE A 57 3.87 8.28 2.76
CA ILE A 57 3.94 7.09 1.88
C ILE A 57 5.34 6.47 1.85
N TRP A 58 6.38 7.20 2.26
CA TRP A 58 7.75 6.69 2.38
C TRP A 58 7.84 5.62 3.47
N GLY A 59 8.40 4.47 3.15
CA GLY A 59 8.53 3.35 4.08
C GLY A 59 7.20 2.67 4.45
N GLN A 60 6.11 3.00 3.75
CA GLN A 60 4.84 2.29 3.91
C GLN A 60 4.91 0.91 3.25
N ASN A 61 4.15 -0.04 3.74
CA ASN A 61 4.16 -1.41 3.28
C ASN A 61 3.77 -1.52 1.79
N ARG A 62 4.60 -2.20 1.00
CA ARG A 62 4.50 -2.27 -0.46
C ARG A 62 3.12 -2.74 -0.94
N GLY A 63 2.63 -3.86 -0.39
CA GLY A 63 1.33 -4.41 -0.81
C GLY A 63 0.18 -3.48 -0.44
N TYR A 64 0.27 -2.80 0.71
CA TYR A 64 -0.71 -1.78 1.07
C TYR A 64 -0.69 -0.60 0.09
N LEU A 65 0.50 -0.06 -0.26
CA LEU A 65 0.62 1.01 -1.26
C LEU A 65 0.01 0.61 -2.60
N LEU A 66 0.35 -0.58 -3.09
CA LEU A 66 -0.20 -1.09 -4.35
C LEU A 66 -1.72 -1.21 -4.31
N ASN A 67 -2.27 -1.75 -3.23
CA ASN A 67 -3.72 -1.85 -3.06
C ASN A 67 -4.38 -0.46 -3.04
N GLN A 68 -3.78 0.53 -2.37
CA GLN A 68 -4.35 1.87 -2.34
C GLN A 68 -4.34 2.56 -3.70
N LEU A 69 -3.25 2.46 -4.47
CA LEU A 69 -3.22 2.98 -5.85
C LEU A 69 -4.30 2.33 -6.71
N HIS A 70 -4.46 1.01 -6.60
CA HIS A 70 -5.50 0.28 -7.31
C HIS A 70 -6.91 0.69 -6.85
N ASP A 71 -7.16 0.79 -5.55
CA ASP A 71 -8.46 1.17 -5.00
C ASP A 71 -8.90 2.57 -5.44
N PHE A 72 -7.97 3.53 -5.52
CA PHE A 72 -8.25 4.85 -6.10
C PHE A 72 -8.57 4.76 -7.59
N LYS A 73 -7.81 3.95 -8.35
CA LYS A 73 -7.99 3.81 -9.79
C LYS A 73 -9.35 3.22 -10.17
N ILE A 74 -9.85 2.26 -9.39
CA ILE A 74 -11.16 1.63 -9.64
C ILE A 74 -12.32 2.24 -8.85
N GLY A 75 -12.05 3.33 -8.10
CA GLY A 75 -13.07 4.06 -7.33
C GLY A 75 -13.56 3.38 -6.04
N HIS A 76 -12.92 2.29 -5.60
CA HIS A 76 -13.23 1.64 -4.31
C HIS A 76 -12.82 2.53 -3.12
N ARG A 77 -11.79 3.35 -3.29
CA ARG A 77 -11.42 4.42 -2.37
C ARG A 77 -11.61 5.75 -3.06
N LYS A 78 -12.46 6.60 -2.49
CA LYS A 78 -12.82 7.89 -3.09
C LYS A 78 -11.85 8.98 -2.66
N ASN A 79 -11.26 9.65 -3.60
CA ASN A 79 -10.53 10.90 -3.48
C ASN A 79 -10.26 11.43 -4.89
N GLU A 80 -10.83 12.57 -5.25
CA GLU A 80 -10.77 13.10 -6.61
C GLU A 80 -9.33 13.38 -7.08
N ILE A 81 -8.50 13.92 -6.19
CA ILE A 81 -7.10 14.22 -6.50
C ILE A 81 -6.35 12.93 -6.80
N MET A 82 -6.41 11.94 -5.87
CA MET A 82 -5.72 10.67 -6.07
C MET A 82 -6.27 9.90 -7.27
N ALA A 83 -7.58 9.92 -7.51
CA ALA A 83 -8.18 9.29 -8.69
C ALA A 83 -7.60 9.85 -9.98
N SER A 84 -7.45 11.18 -10.09
CA SER A 84 -6.85 11.82 -11.28
C SER A 84 -5.37 11.50 -11.45
N ILE A 85 -4.62 11.39 -10.34
CA ILE A 85 -3.18 11.06 -10.37
C ILE A 85 -2.95 9.60 -10.81
N VAL A 86 -3.80 8.66 -10.36
CA VAL A 86 -3.61 7.23 -10.67
C VAL A 86 -4.27 6.82 -11.99
N GLU A 87 -5.14 7.65 -12.57
CA GLU A 87 -5.85 7.33 -13.81
C GLU A 87 -4.91 6.91 -14.95
N PRO A 88 -3.83 7.64 -15.28
CA PRO A 88 -2.94 7.27 -16.37
C PRO A 88 -2.00 6.10 -16.05
N LEU A 89 -1.89 5.68 -14.79
CA LEU A 89 -0.91 4.68 -14.37
C LEU A 89 -1.33 3.27 -14.81
N SER A 90 -0.42 2.55 -15.44
CA SER A 90 -0.56 1.12 -15.65
C SER A 90 -0.36 0.33 -14.35
N ARG A 91 -0.71 -0.96 -14.36
CA ARG A 91 -0.40 -1.84 -13.22
C ARG A 91 1.09 -1.88 -12.92
N THR A 92 1.92 -1.94 -13.96
CA THR A 92 3.39 -1.96 -13.83
C THR A 92 3.92 -0.66 -13.21
N ASP A 93 3.34 0.50 -13.58
CA ASP A 93 3.69 1.78 -12.95
C ASP A 93 3.35 1.78 -11.45
N MET A 94 2.14 1.33 -11.09
CA MET A 94 1.73 1.23 -9.69
C MET A 94 2.61 0.27 -8.88
N GLU A 95 3.02 -0.87 -9.44
CA GLU A 95 3.94 -1.82 -8.82
C GLU A 95 5.34 -1.22 -8.61
N ALA A 96 5.84 -0.47 -9.58
CA ALA A 96 7.12 0.24 -9.50
C ALA A 96 7.09 1.34 -8.42
N LEU A 97 6.04 2.16 -8.39
CA LEU A 97 5.82 3.20 -7.38
C LEU A 97 5.70 2.61 -5.97
N ALA A 98 4.90 1.57 -5.79
CA ALA A 98 4.75 0.90 -4.50
C ALA A 98 6.08 0.31 -4.02
N THR A 99 6.89 -0.24 -4.93
CA THR A 99 8.22 -0.74 -4.62
C THR A 99 9.15 0.40 -4.22
N TYR A 100 9.21 1.47 -5.00
CA TYR A 100 10.06 2.64 -4.72
C TYR A 100 9.76 3.23 -3.33
N PHE A 101 8.49 3.60 -3.08
CA PHE A 101 8.11 4.27 -1.83
C PHE A 101 8.26 3.37 -0.60
N SER A 102 8.03 2.06 -0.73
CA SER A 102 8.21 1.13 0.38
C SER A 102 9.67 0.96 0.82
N GLN A 103 10.62 1.24 -0.06
CA GLN A 103 12.06 1.15 0.22
C GLN A 103 12.63 2.45 0.82
N GLN A 104 11.86 3.52 0.84
CA GLN A 104 12.31 4.78 1.43
C GLN A 104 12.28 4.68 2.95
N LYS A 105 13.11 5.51 3.59
CA LYS A 105 13.11 5.62 5.05
C LYS A 105 11.86 6.36 5.51
N TRP A 106 11.14 5.79 6.48
CA TRP A 106 10.02 6.49 7.13
C TRP A 106 10.52 7.79 7.76
N PRO A 107 9.87 8.94 7.50
CA PRO A 107 10.30 10.21 8.07
C PRO A 107 10.00 10.28 9.57
N ALA A 108 10.82 11.01 10.30
CA ALA A 108 10.53 11.35 11.67
C ALA A 108 9.66 12.62 11.70
N ILE A 109 8.40 12.47 12.10
CA ILE A 109 7.51 13.59 12.36
C ILE A 109 7.35 13.70 13.88
N ASP A 110 7.57 14.89 14.43
CA ASP A 110 7.44 15.10 15.87
C ASP A 110 5.98 15.34 16.22
N GLN A 111 5.36 14.31 16.78
CA GLN A 111 3.96 14.28 17.20
C GLN A 111 3.91 13.64 18.60
N ALA A 112 3.13 14.25 19.50
CA ALA A 112 3.01 13.78 20.87
C ALA A 112 1.54 13.55 21.24
N ALA A 113 1.30 12.51 22.03
CA ALA A 113 0.02 12.28 22.69
C ALA A 113 0.09 12.77 24.14
N ASP A 114 -0.97 13.40 24.63
CA ASP A 114 -1.13 13.66 26.05
C ASP A 114 -1.57 12.38 26.79
N ALA A 115 -1.36 12.36 28.11
CA ALA A 115 -1.60 11.18 28.93
C ALA A 115 -3.07 10.69 28.91
N LYS A 116 -4.04 11.58 28.70
CA LYS A 116 -5.46 11.24 28.62
C LYS A 116 -5.74 10.51 27.30
N SER A 117 -5.31 11.09 26.19
CA SER A 117 -5.44 10.48 24.85
C SER A 117 -4.74 9.12 24.79
N GLU A 118 -3.55 9.01 25.38
CA GLU A 118 -2.83 7.73 25.46
C GLU A 118 -3.63 6.66 26.21
N GLN A 119 -4.19 6.97 27.38
CA GLN A 119 -4.96 6.00 28.16
C GLN A 119 -6.24 5.56 27.44
N VAL A 120 -6.97 6.48 26.82
CA VAL A 120 -8.15 6.19 26.01
C VAL A 120 -7.78 5.27 24.85
N ALA A 121 -6.75 5.63 24.10
CA ALA A 121 -6.29 4.85 22.95
C ALA A 121 -5.89 3.42 23.35
N ILE A 122 -5.13 3.24 24.44
CA ILE A 122 -4.70 1.92 24.93
C ILE A 122 -5.93 1.04 25.23
N ASN A 123 -6.92 1.57 25.94
CA ASN A 123 -8.14 0.82 26.27
C ASN A 123 -8.90 0.35 25.01
N ILE A 124 -8.99 1.21 24.00
CA ILE A 124 -9.66 0.86 22.73
C ILE A 124 -8.84 -0.17 21.96
N ILE A 125 -7.52 0.01 21.86
CA ILE A 125 -6.59 -0.90 21.19
C ILE A 125 -6.70 -2.31 21.77
N ASP A 126 -6.69 -2.42 23.10
CA ASP A 126 -6.80 -3.71 23.81
C ASP A 126 -8.18 -4.34 23.64
N THR A 127 -9.24 -3.54 23.74
CA THR A 127 -10.62 -4.03 23.58
C THR A 127 -10.93 -4.49 22.16
N LYS A 128 -10.49 -3.71 21.16
CA LYS A 128 -10.72 -4.00 19.73
C LYS A 128 -9.64 -4.87 19.10
N GLN A 129 -8.59 -5.24 19.85
CA GLN A 129 -7.49 -6.09 19.38
C GLN A 129 -6.79 -5.56 18.12
N CYS A 130 -6.55 -4.26 18.07
CA CYS A 130 -5.96 -3.59 16.88
C CYS A 130 -4.60 -4.17 16.49
N THR A 131 -3.80 -4.57 17.50
CA THR A 131 -2.46 -5.15 17.32
C THR A 131 -2.49 -6.54 16.68
N ALA A 132 -3.61 -7.26 16.69
CA ALA A 132 -3.74 -8.55 16.01
C ALA A 132 -3.50 -8.43 14.49
N CYS A 133 -3.80 -7.25 13.90
CA CYS A 133 -3.59 -6.99 12.49
C CYS A 133 -2.46 -5.98 12.24
N HIS A 134 -2.39 -4.91 13.05
CA HIS A 134 -1.40 -3.84 12.85
C HIS A 134 -0.08 -4.08 13.58
N HIS A 135 0.03 -5.20 14.33
CA HIS A 135 1.16 -5.62 15.16
C HIS A 135 1.47 -4.67 16.34
N ASP A 136 2.27 -5.13 17.28
CA ASP A 136 2.47 -4.47 18.58
C ASP A 136 3.06 -3.05 18.51
N ARG A 137 3.80 -2.75 17.43
CA ARG A 137 4.40 -1.43 17.19
C ARG A 137 3.67 -0.65 16.10
N PHE A 138 2.51 -1.11 15.67
CA PHE A 138 1.75 -0.52 14.56
C PHE A 138 2.53 -0.40 13.25
N GLN A 139 3.50 -1.28 13.03
CA GLN A 139 4.31 -1.33 11.82
C GLN A 139 3.56 -1.97 10.64
N GLY A 140 2.47 -2.69 10.91
CA GLY A 140 1.74 -3.44 9.90
C GLY A 140 2.56 -4.57 9.26
N ASP A 141 2.08 -5.08 8.13
CA ASP A 141 2.74 -6.12 7.34
C ASP A 141 2.60 -5.82 5.83
N THR A 142 2.81 -6.82 4.99
CA THR A 142 2.79 -6.65 3.52
C THR A 142 1.54 -5.93 3.01
N ILE A 143 0.36 -6.21 3.57
CA ILE A 143 -0.94 -5.66 3.10
C ILE A 143 -1.62 -4.75 4.12
N ARG A 144 -1.23 -4.82 5.39
CA ARG A 144 -1.76 -3.97 6.45
C ARG A 144 -0.87 -2.76 6.63
N PRO A 145 -1.44 -1.54 6.73
CA PRO A 145 -0.63 -0.34 6.77
C PRO A 145 0.16 -0.23 8.08
N ARG A 146 1.33 0.37 7.97
CA ARG A 146 1.99 0.99 9.09
C ARG A 146 1.18 2.22 9.51
N LEU A 147 0.88 2.31 10.81
CA LEU A 147 0.16 3.41 11.45
C LEU A 147 1.10 4.27 12.31
N ALA A 148 2.13 3.64 12.90
CA ALA A 148 3.10 4.32 13.77
C ALA A 148 3.79 5.48 13.04
N GLY A 149 3.70 6.68 13.62
CA GLY A 149 4.31 7.89 13.08
C GLY A 149 3.63 8.47 11.84
N GLN A 150 2.43 8.00 11.50
CA GLN A 150 1.61 8.61 10.45
C GLN A 150 1.03 9.94 10.94
N THR A 151 0.64 10.84 10.05
CA THR A 151 0.05 12.14 10.46
C THR A 151 -1.28 11.94 11.19
N VAL A 152 -1.52 12.76 12.22
CA VAL A 152 -2.75 12.68 13.04
C VAL A 152 -3.99 12.89 12.18
N ASP A 153 -4.01 13.96 11.38
CA ASP A 153 -5.20 14.35 10.61
C ASP A 153 -5.56 13.29 9.56
N TYR A 154 -4.55 12.70 8.91
CA TYR A 154 -4.79 11.60 7.97
C TYR A 154 -5.32 10.34 8.68
N LEU A 155 -4.77 9.98 9.85
CA LEU A 155 -5.26 8.84 10.62
C LEU A 155 -6.71 9.06 11.06
N LEU A 156 -7.01 10.23 11.64
CA LEU A 156 -8.35 10.59 12.09
C LEU A 156 -9.36 10.55 10.94
N LYS A 157 -9.07 11.28 9.85
CA LYS A 157 -9.93 11.27 8.66
C LYS A 157 -10.17 9.84 8.12
N THR A 158 -9.12 9.04 8.05
CA THR A 158 -9.21 7.66 7.55
C THR A 158 -10.09 6.79 8.44
N MET A 159 -10.00 6.92 9.77
CA MET A 159 -10.86 6.18 10.70
C MET A 159 -12.31 6.65 10.63
N GLN A 160 -12.54 7.95 10.50
CA GLN A 160 -13.89 8.51 10.27
C GLN A 160 -14.51 7.99 8.97
N ASP A 161 -13.72 7.89 7.89
CA ASP A 161 -14.18 7.37 6.59
C ASP A 161 -14.54 5.88 6.66
N PHE A 162 -13.81 5.09 7.44
CA PHE A 162 -14.20 3.70 7.70
C PHE A 162 -15.48 3.61 8.53
N ARG A 163 -15.60 4.41 9.59
CA ARG A 163 -16.79 4.45 10.45
C ARG A 163 -18.05 4.83 9.68
N SER A 164 -17.96 5.81 8.81
CA SER A 164 -19.08 6.30 7.98
C SER A 164 -19.31 5.47 6.71
N HIS A 165 -18.50 4.46 6.44
CA HIS A 165 -18.50 3.65 5.20
C HIS A 165 -18.13 4.44 3.92
N GLU A 166 -17.66 5.68 4.00
CA GLU A 166 -17.09 6.40 2.86
C GLU A 166 -15.86 5.69 2.29
N ARG A 167 -15.09 5.05 3.16
CA ARG A 167 -14.03 4.13 2.77
C ARG A 167 -14.49 2.69 2.99
N GLY A 168 -14.99 2.06 1.92
CA GLY A 168 -15.51 0.69 1.94
C GLY A 168 -14.46 -0.42 1.75
N THR A 169 -13.16 -0.09 1.69
CA THR A 169 -12.08 -1.04 1.34
C THR A 169 -11.75 -2.07 2.43
N SER A 170 -12.32 -1.94 3.62
CA SER A 170 -12.17 -2.92 4.72
C SER A 170 -13.40 -2.96 5.62
N LEU A 171 -14.21 -4.00 5.47
CA LEU A 171 -15.36 -4.23 6.36
C LEU A 171 -14.95 -4.45 7.82
N ALA A 172 -13.78 -5.05 8.06
CA ALA A 172 -13.24 -5.24 9.40
C ALA A 172 -12.99 -3.89 10.09
N MET A 173 -12.32 -2.94 9.40
CA MET A 173 -12.09 -1.60 9.96
C MET A 173 -13.40 -0.86 10.21
N SER A 174 -14.35 -0.90 9.26
CA SER A 174 -15.66 -0.26 9.44
C SER A 174 -16.44 -0.84 10.64
N SER A 175 -16.35 -2.16 10.85
CA SER A 175 -17.00 -2.83 11.98
C SER A 175 -16.35 -2.46 13.31
N LEU A 176 -15.03 -2.45 13.38
CA LEU A 176 -14.28 -2.14 14.61
C LEU A 176 -14.47 -0.70 15.07
N LEU A 177 -14.60 0.26 14.12
CA LEU A 177 -14.68 1.69 14.42
C LEU A 177 -16.13 2.22 14.52
N ARG A 178 -17.14 1.39 14.25
CA ARG A 178 -18.56 1.81 14.13
C ARG A 178 -19.04 2.63 15.31
N ASP A 179 -18.72 2.18 16.52
CA ASP A 179 -19.28 2.72 17.77
C ASP A 179 -18.32 3.70 18.48
N GLU A 180 -17.17 4.00 17.86
CA GLU A 180 -16.18 4.92 18.46
C GLU A 180 -16.61 6.38 18.24
N SER A 181 -16.48 7.21 19.29
CA SER A 181 -16.74 8.65 19.21
C SER A 181 -15.65 9.40 18.43
N ASP A 182 -15.89 10.67 18.10
CA ASP A 182 -14.84 11.50 17.48
C ASP A 182 -13.66 11.74 18.44
N GLU A 183 -13.92 11.84 19.74
CA GLU A 183 -12.87 11.93 20.77
C GLU A 183 -12.04 10.65 20.84
N ASP A 184 -12.68 9.48 20.75
CA ASP A 184 -11.98 8.18 20.72
C ASP A 184 -11.09 8.05 19.50
N LEU A 185 -11.63 8.38 18.31
CA LEU A 185 -10.85 8.36 17.06
C LEU A 185 -9.69 9.35 17.09
N THR A 186 -9.90 10.53 17.69
CA THR A 186 -8.83 11.54 17.88
C THR A 186 -7.74 11.01 18.81
N SER A 187 -8.12 10.36 19.91
CA SER A 187 -7.17 9.74 20.84
C SER A 187 -6.37 8.63 20.18
N LEU A 188 -7.02 7.75 19.41
CA LEU A 188 -6.35 6.70 18.62
C LEU A 188 -5.38 7.30 17.60
N ALA A 189 -5.80 8.31 16.84
CA ALA A 189 -4.97 8.96 15.82
C ALA A 189 -3.71 9.57 16.44
N THR A 190 -3.90 10.34 17.52
CA THR A 190 -2.82 11.02 18.23
C THR A 190 -1.83 10.02 18.84
N TYR A 191 -2.34 8.95 19.46
CA TYR A 191 -1.51 7.90 20.02
C TYR A 191 -0.68 7.18 18.96
N MET A 192 -1.29 6.73 17.86
CA MET A 192 -0.58 6.03 16.78
C MET A 192 0.45 6.95 16.10
N ALA A 193 0.11 8.22 15.90
CA ALA A 193 1.01 9.21 15.33
C ALA A 193 2.23 9.48 16.23
N SER A 194 2.07 9.45 17.55
CA SER A 194 3.17 9.67 18.52
C SER A 194 4.16 8.49 18.60
N LYS A 195 3.81 7.31 18.07
CA LYS A 195 4.70 6.13 18.15
C LYS A 195 5.89 6.30 17.22
N LYS A 196 7.06 6.45 17.82
CA LYS A 196 8.33 6.55 17.10
C LYS A 196 8.85 5.14 16.79
N ASP A 197 9.42 4.95 15.60
CA ASP A 197 9.96 3.66 15.22
C ASP A 197 11.17 3.27 16.08
N ALA A 198 11.13 2.09 16.64
CA ALA A 198 12.32 1.39 17.11
C ALA A 198 13.18 0.82 15.96
N ILE A 199 12.74 0.98 14.67
CA ILE A 199 13.44 0.45 13.49
C ILE A 199 14.46 1.44 12.91
N ALA A 200 14.52 2.68 13.39
CA ALA A 200 15.50 3.67 12.93
C ALA A 200 16.95 3.39 13.38
N GLN A 201 17.22 2.23 13.98
CA GLN A 201 18.57 1.81 14.44
C GLN A 201 18.92 0.43 13.85
N LYS A 202 19.17 0.36 12.55
CA LYS A 202 20.04 -0.66 11.94
C LYS A 202 20.76 -0.04 10.77
#